data_93527e167cc8b834d052d9996afb4b55
#
_entry.id   93527e167cc8b834d052d9996afb4b55
#
_cell.length_a   1.000
_cell.length_b   1.000
_cell.length_c   1.000
_cell.angle_alpha   90.00
_cell.angle_beta   90.00
_cell.angle_gamma   90.00
#
_symmetry.space_group_name_H-M   'P 1'
#
loop_
_entity.id
_entity.type
_entity.pdbx_description
1 polymer ?
#
loop_
_entity_poly.entity_id
_entity_poly.type
_entity_poly.pdbx_seq_one_letter_code
_entity_poly.pdbx_strand_id
1 'polypeptide(L)'
;MTLEASNTRIGIAALTFAIVVMPLAASADSFVFNTGNPDGLMATATRPSSAGKFEIETGDDFVLTQQTLITGAAFTGLIPSGASTSDIKNVVVEIYRVFPLDSDVGRTSGSPTFSTPNVPTRVNSPSDVALVSRDASSGLSFVPIVVQSSFTANNSVQPGGIHPLPNVFTGGNGPVTGRETVISVNLTMPIDLAAGQYFFVPQVKLSNGDFFWLSAPRPIVPPGTPFPPGFTDLQSWTRDESNGGIDPDWLRIGTDITHQGPFNAAFVLNGVSVPGPIAGAGFPGLIAALGGLLALARRRKARAATA
;
A
#
# COMPACT_ATOMS: atom_id res chain seq x y z
N MET A 1 14.40 -96.08 -1.98
CA MET A 1 13.97 -95.20 -0.93
C MET A 1 14.51 -93.78 -1.30
N THR A 2 13.76 -93.07 -2.10
CA THR A 2 14.14 -91.76 -2.70
C THR A 2 13.41 -90.69 -1.96
N LEU A 3 14.15 -89.78 -1.34
CA LEU A 3 13.64 -88.58 -0.68
C LEU A 3 13.50 -87.42 -1.70
N GLU A 4 12.27 -86.96 -1.92
CA GLU A 4 12.00 -85.74 -2.66
C GLU A 4 12.16 -84.55 -1.75
N ALA A 5 12.97 -83.62 -2.19
CA ALA A 5 13.15 -82.32 -1.52
C ALA A 5 12.14 -81.31 -2.09
N SER A 6 11.20 -80.89 -1.26
CA SER A 6 10.22 -79.83 -1.57
C SER A 6 10.87 -78.41 -1.45
N ASN A 7 10.97 -77.69 -2.57
CA ASN A 7 11.42 -76.31 -2.60
C ASN A 7 10.24 -75.30 -2.41
N THR A 8 10.07 -74.81 -1.20
CA THR A 8 9.10 -73.76 -0.90
C THR A 8 9.69 -72.40 -1.27
N ARG A 9 9.19 -71.80 -2.34
CA ARG A 9 9.52 -70.41 -2.71
C ARG A 9 8.67 -69.42 -1.90
N ILE A 10 9.32 -68.68 -0.98
CA ILE A 10 8.71 -67.59 -0.26
C ILE A 10 8.71 -66.36 -1.19
N GLY A 11 7.53 -65.98 -1.66
CA GLY A 11 7.33 -64.76 -2.42
C GLY A 11 7.27 -63.56 -1.49
N ILE A 12 8.29 -62.68 -1.52
CA ILE A 12 8.27 -61.42 -0.82
C ILE A 12 7.44 -60.43 -1.66
N ALA A 13 6.22 -60.11 -1.22
CA ALA A 13 5.41 -59.07 -1.77
C ALA A 13 5.95 -57.69 -1.27
N ALA A 14 6.58 -56.94 -2.14
CA ALA A 14 7.00 -55.57 -1.84
C ALA A 14 5.78 -54.63 -1.86
N LEU A 15 5.31 -54.25 -0.69
CA LEU A 15 4.24 -53.26 -0.52
C LEU A 15 4.82 -51.85 -0.79
N THR A 16 4.51 -51.28 -1.95
CA THR A 16 4.94 -49.94 -2.31
C THR A 16 3.96 -48.95 -1.68
N PHE A 17 4.38 -48.31 -0.60
CA PHE A 17 3.62 -47.20 0.02
C PHE A 17 3.79 -45.94 -0.85
N ALA A 18 2.78 -45.56 -1.59
CA ALA A 18 2.72 -44.28 -2.29
C ALA A 18 2.33 -43.18 -1.28
N ILE A 19 3.30 -42.41 -0.79
CA ILE A 19 3.02 -41.20 0.00
C ILE A 19 2.48 -40.16 -0.98
N VAL A 20 1.18 -39.92 -0.94
CA VAL A 20 0.54 -38.80 -1.62
C VAL A 20 0.79 -37.55 -0.76
N VAL A 21 1.80 -36.77 -1.12
CA VAL A 21 2.01 -35.46 -0.54
C VAL A 21 1.00 -34.51 -1.20
N MET A 22 -0.10 -34.24 -0.52
CA MET A 22 -1.01 -33.17 -0.93
C MET A 22 -0.32 -31.83 -0.69
N PRO A 23 -0.30 -30.92 -1.68
CA PRO A 23 0.16 -29.57 -1.43
C PRO A 23 -0.79 -28.94 -0.40
N LEU A 24 -0.26 -28.45 0.72
CA LEU A 24 -1.02 -27.56 1.59
C LEU A 24 -1.39 -26.33 0.75
N ALA A 25 -2.68 -26.07 0.61
CA ALA A 25 -3.14 -24.80 0.05
C ALA A 25 -2.64 -23.70 0.99
N ALA A 26 -1.82 -22.79 0.48
CA ALA A 26 -1.45 -21.61 1.22
C ALA A 26 -2.70 -20.77 1.43
N SER A 27 -3.07 -20.51 2.68
CA SER A 27 -4.18 -19.64 3.04
C SER A 27 -3.78 -18.20 2.75
N ALA A 28 -4.65 -17.45 2.14
CA ALA A 28 -4.49 -16.01 2.00
C ALA A 28 -4.84 -15.36 3.35
N ASP A 29 -3.88 -14.67 3.96
CA ASP A 29 -4.09 -13.99 5.25
C ASP A 29 -4.69 -12.61 5.04
N SER A 30 -5.55 -12.18 5.97
CA SER A 30 -6.06 -10.81 5.96
C SER A 30 -4.92 -9.82 6.23
N PHE A 31 -4.87 -8.75 5.44
CA PHE A 31 -3.96 -7.62 5.63
C PHE A 31 -4.71 -6.42 6.17
N VAL A 32 -4.15 -5.78 7.17
CA VAL A 32 -4.61 -4.48 7.69
C VAL A 32 -3.37 -3.64 8.01
N PHE A 33 -3.35 -2.40 7.50
CA PHE A 33 -2.43 -1.35 7.91
C PHE A 33 -3.24 -0.16 8.41
N ASN A 34 -2.89 0.40 9.56
CA ASN A 34 -3.66 1.45 10.23
C ASN A 34 -2.69 2.44 10.88
N THR A 35 -2.78 3.72 10.56
CA THR A 35 -1.96 4.78 11.18
C THR A 35 -2.52 5.27 12.51
N GLY A 36 -3.71 4.87 12.89
CA GLY A 36 -4.38 5.28 14.13
C GLY A 36 -5.50 6.29 13.91
N ASN A 37 -6.00 6.82 15.02
CA ASN A 37 -7.07 7.82 15.01
C ASN A 37 -6.49 9.23 14.80
N PRO A 38 -7.31 10.19 14.32
CA PRO A 38 -6.93 11.60 14.26
C PRO A 38 -6.42 12.12 15.61
N ASP A 39 -5.32 12.89 15.57
CA ASP A 39 -4.71 13.49 16.76
C ASP A 39 -5.10 14.98 16.96
N GLY A 40 -5.79 15.58 15.99
CA GLY A 40 -6.22 16.97 16.04
C GLY A 40 -5.11 17.99 15.82
N LEU A 41 -3.91 17.58 15.40
CA LEU A 41 -2.78 18.50 15.25
C LEU A 41 -2.80 19.20 13.90
N MET A 42 -3.06 18.46 12.82
CA MET A 42 -2.97 18.96 11.44
C MET A 42 -4.14 18.48 10.58
N ALA A 43 -4.51 19.32 9.61
CA ALA A 43 -5.45 18.99 8.55
C ALA A 43 -4.95 19.54 7.21
N THR A 44 -4.76 18.67 6.21
CA THR A 44 -4.17 19.07 4.93
C THR A 44 -5.18 18.91 3.80
N ALA A 45 -5.31 19.93 2.96
CA ALA A 45 -6.19 19.88 1.80
C ALA A 45 -5.78 18.74 0.86
N THR A 46 -6.77 18.01 0.32
CA THR A 46 -6.56 16.99 -0.70
C THR A 46 -7.79 16.90 -1.60
N ARG A 47 -7.60 17.07 -2.92
CA ARG A 47 -8.70 17.09 -3.89
C ARG A 47 -8.20 16.83 -5.30
N PRO A 48 -8.97 16.15 -6.17
CA PRO A 48 -8.66 16.07 -7.58
C PRO A 48 -8.92 17.42 -8.27
N SER A 49 -8.31 17.62 -9.43
CA SER A 49 -8.56 18.79 -10.28
C SER A 49 -10.04 18.92 -10.64
N SER A 50 -10.51 20.14 -10.77
CA SER A 50 -11.88 20.44 -11.22
C SER A 50 -11.96 21.85 -11.78
N ALA A 51 -13.09 22.23 -12.40
CA ALA A 51 -13.26 23.57 -12.95
C ALA A 51 -12.96 24.66 -11.92
N GLY A 52 -11.91 25.45 -12.17
CA GLY A 52 -11.47 26.53 -11.30
C GLY A 52 -10.66 26.11 -10.05
N LYS A 53 -10.34 24.83 -9.90
CA LYS A 53 -9.51 24.32 -8.79
C LYS A 53 -8.43 23.40 -9.34
N PHE A 54 -7.17 23.67 -9.04
CA PHE A 54 -6.05 22.78 -9.33
C PHE A 54 -6.07 21.58 -8.38
N GLU A 55 -5.42 20.52 -8.77
CA GLU A 55 -5.23 19.33 -7.97
C GLU A 55 -4.37 19.59 -6.75
N ILE A 56 -4.69 18.94 -5.65
CA ILE A 56 -3.88 18.89 -4.45
C ILE A 56 -3.83 17.44 -4.00
N GLU A 57 -2.63 16.93 -3.91
CA GLU A 57 -2.36 15.59 -3.45
C GLU A 57 -1.70 15.65 -2.07
N THR A 58 -2.24 14.88 -1.14
CA THR A 58 -1.63 14.65 0.16
C THR A 58 -1.46 13.17 0.33
N GLY A 59 -0.22 12.73 0.60
CA GLY A 59 0.15 11.33 0.72
C GLY A 59 0.79 10.99 2.05
N ASP A 60 0.57 9.76 2.51
CA ASP A 60 1.24 9.19 3.68
C ASP A 60 1.61 7.74 3.42
N ASP A 61 2.69 7.26 4.02
CA ASP A 61 3.27 6.00 3.62
C ASP A 61 2.73 4.78 4.39
N PHE A 62 2.87 3.63 3.74
CA PHE A 62 2.56 2.32 4.31
C PHE A 62 3.53 1.26 3.78
N VAL A 63 3.59 0.12 4.47
CA VAL A 63 4.51 -0.96 4.13
C VAL A 63 3.78 -2.28 3.94
N LEU A 64 4.13 -2.97 2.87
CA LEU A 64 3.74 -4.35 2.60
C LEU A 64 4.95 -5.27 2.75
N THR A 65 4.87 -6.24 3.65
CA THR A 65 5.94 -7.23 3.85
C THR A 65 5.88 -8.38 2.87
N GLN A 66 4.78 -8.51 2.13
CA GLN A 66 4.55 -9.51 1.08
C GLN A 66 3.60 -8.95 0.03
N GLN A 67 3.50 -9.62 -1.13
CA GLN A 67 2.52 -9.26 -2.14
C GLN A 67 1.12 -9.24 -1.53
N THR A 68 0.38 -8.17 -1.77
CA THR A 68 -0.93 -7.92 -1.15
C THR A 68 -1.90 -7.34 -2.16
N LEU A 69 -3.09 -7.91 -2.20
CA LEU A 69 -4.22 -7.39 -2.95
C LEU A 69 -4.99 -6.42 -2.03
N ILE A 70 -4.85 -5.12 -2.23
CA ILE A 70 -5.59 -4.10 -1.48
C ILE A 70 -7.02 -4.06 -2.01
N THR A 71 -7.98 -4.28 -1.11
CA THR A 71 -9.41 -4.38 -1.44
C THR A 71 -10.22 -3.21 -0.93
N GLY A 72 -9.69 -2.41 -0.01
CA GLY A 72 -10.37 -1.26 0.54
C GLY A 72 -9.47 -0.36 1.35
N ALA A 73 -10.00 0.83 1.64
CA ALA A 73 -9.36 1.83 2.48
C ALA A 73 -10.42 2.56 3.33
N ALA A 74 -9.97 3.20 4.39
CA ALA A 74 -10.74 4.22 5.08
C ALA A 74 -9.79 5.35 5.45
N PHE A 75 -10.23 6.58 5.36
CA PHE A 75 -9.44 7.75 5.77
C PHE A 75 -10.33 8.79 6.43
N THR A 76 -9.77 9.53 7.38
CA THR A 76 -10.53 10.45 8.21
C THR A 76 -10.13 11.89 7.92
N GLY A 77 -11.10 12.74 7.68
CA GLY A 77 -10.86 14.14 7.42
C GLY A 77 -12.05 15.04 7.75
N LEU A 78 -11.90 16.31 7.43
CA LEU A 78 -12.90 17.32 7.70
C LEU A 78 -13.64 17.72 6.43
N ILE A 79 -14.96 17.71 6.51
CA ILE A 79 -15.83 18.44 5.59
C ILE A 79 -16.08 19.80 6.22
N PRO A 80 -15.69 20.93 5.58
CA PRO A 80 -15.78 22.25 6.20
C PRO A 80 -17.22 22.67 6.53
N SER A 81 -17.36 23.60 7.45
CA SER A 81 -18.67 24.19 7.81
C SER A 81 -19.35 24.77 6.57
N GLY A 82 -20.63 24.45 6.37
CA GLY A 82 -21.39 24.85 5.18
C GLY A 82 -21.44 23.81 4.06
N ALA A 83 -20.62 22.74 4.13
CA ALA A 83 -20.72 21.57 3.28
C ALA A 83 -21.20 20.35 4.05
N SER A 84 -21.62 19.31 3.36
CA SER A 84 -22.14 18.06 3.94
C SER A 84 -21.61 16.85 3.16
N THR A 85 -21.91 15.65 3.63
CA THR A 85 -21.56 14.41 2.91
C THR A 85 -22.17 14.33 1.51
N SER A 86 -23.32 14.98 1.26
CA SER A 86 -23.96 15.03 -0.06
C SER A 86 -23.20 15.94 -1.04
N ASP A 87 -22.27 16.76 -0.55
CA ASP A 87 -21.39 17.59 -1.38
C ASP A 87 -20.19 16.82 -1.94
N ILE A 88 -19.93 15.61 -1.47
CA ILE A 88 -18.90 14.74 -2.04
C ILE A 88 -19.34 14.28 -3.43
N LYS A 89 -18.61 14.70 -4.46
CA LYS A 89 -18.90 14.38 -5.87
C LYS A 89 -18.02 13.30 -6.44
N ASN A 90 -16.81 13.16 -5.92
CA ASN A 90 -15.88 12.11 -6.29
C ASN A 90 -14.90 11.84 -5.16
N VAL A 91 -14.42 10.61 -5.12
CA VAL A 91 -13.28 10.17 -4.31
C VAL A 91 -12.30 9.51 -5.26
N VAL A 92 -11.04 9.90 -5.18
CA VAL A 92 -9.93 9.27 -5.89
C VAL A 92 -9.00 8.65 -4.87
N VAL A 93 -8.46 7.50 -5.18
CA VAL A 93 -7.40 6.82 -4.42
C VAL A 93 -6.26 6.54 -5.35
N GLU A 94 -5.09 7.02 -4.99
CA GLU A 94 -3.87 6.79 -5.73
C GLU A 94 -2.82 6.12 -4.85
N ILE A 95 -1.99 5.31 -5.48
CA ILE A 95 -0.83 4.70 -4.85
C ILE A 95 0.40 5.17 -5.60
N TYR A 96 1.36 5.69 -4.85
CA TYR A 96 2.65 6.10 -5.36
C TYR A 96 3.74 5.20 -4.82
N ARG A 97 4.77 4.95 -5.62
CA ARG A 97 6.01 4.35 -5.11
C ARG A 97 6.87 5.43 -4.46
N VAL A 98 7.87 5.00 -3.73
CA VAL A 98 8.85 5.91 -3.14
C VAL A 98 9.86 6.34 -4.20
N PHE A 99 10.15 7.66 -4.27
CA PHE A 99 11.20 8.19 -5.13
C PHE A 99 12.53 7.42 -4.95
N PRO A 100 13.31 7.09 -6.02
CA PRO A 100 13.22 7.62 -7.39
C PRO A 100 12.39 6.76 -8.37
N LEU A 101 11.69 5.75 -7.93
CA LEU A 101 10.83 4.95 -8.79
C LEU A 101 9.73 5.83 -9.40
N ASP A 102 9.35 5.54 -10.65
CA ASP A 102 8.33 6.29 -11.40
C ASP A 102 8.58 7.81 -11.46
N SER A 103 9.86 8.21 -11.48
CA SER A 103 10.26 9.61 -11.45
C SER A 103 11.31 9.92 -12.50
N ASP A 104 11.24 11.12 -13.07
CA ASP A 104 12.29 11.66 -13.93
C ASP A 104 13.37 12.33 -13.09
N VAL A 105 14.37 11.55 -12.69
CA VAL A 105 15.50 12.05 -11.89
C VAL A 105 16.39 13.03 -12.65
N GLY A 106 16.23 13.16 -13.95
CA GLY A 106 16.93 14.12 -14.81
C GLY A 106 16.19 15.43 -15.00
N ARG A 107 14.92 15.51 -14.58
CA ARG A 107 14.11 16.72 -14.73
C ARG A 107 14.72 17.88 -13.93
N THR A 108 14.95 19.01 -14.61
CA THR A 108 15.57 20.21 -14.04
C THR A 108 14.74 21.47 -14.28
N SER A 109 13.43 21.35 -14.42
CA SER A 109 12.54 22.47 -14.66
C SER A 109 12.42 23.34 -13.41
N GLY A 110 12.92 24.57 -13.49
CA GLY A 110 12.82 25.55 -12.39
C GLY A 110 13.88 25.39 -11.30
N SER A 111 13.80 26.27 -10.31
CA SER A 111 14.58 26.23 -9.07
C SER A 111 13.59 26.21 -7.91
N PRO A 112 13.77 25.25 -6.94
CA PRO A 112 14.81 24.24 -6.84
C PRO A 112 14.66 23.13 -7.90
N THR A 113 15.78 22.44 -8.17
CA THR A 113 15.80 21.27 -9.07
C THR A 113 15.28 20.06 -8.31
N PHE A 114 14.12 19.56 -8.66
CA PHE A 114 13.39 18.66 -7.81
C PHE A 114 13.60 17.17 -8.10
N SER A 115 13.96 16.84 -9.31
CA SER A 115 14.00 15.43 -9.73
C SER A 115 15.38 14.79 -9.60
N THR A 116 16.19 15.16 -8.61
CA THR A 116 17.48 14.51 -8.34
C THR A 116 17.47 13.80 -6.98
N PRO A 117 18.15 12.65 -6.84
CA PRO A 117 18.21 11.92 -5.58
C PRO A 117 18.78 12.74 -4.40
N ASN A 118 19.56 13.77 -4.69
CA ASN A 118 20.26 14.58 -3.69
C ASN A 118 19.48 15.82 -3.24
N VAL A 119 18.32 16.09 -3.81
CA VAL A 119 17.46 17.19 -3.36
C VAL A 119 16.72 16.74 -2.10
N PRO A 120 16.87 17.41 -0.94
CA PRO A 120 16.30 16.94 0.33
C PRO A 120 14.79 16.71 0.30
N THR A 121 14.06 17.48 -0.49
CA THR A 121 12.61 17.32 -0.67
C THR A 121 12.21 16.12 -1.53
N ARG A 122 13.17 15.46 -2.20
CA ARG A 122 12.88 14.28 -3.03
C ARG A 122 13.22 12.98 -2.33
N VAL A 123 14.19 13.01 -1.42
CA VAL A 123 14.58 11.80 -0.69
C VAL A 123 13.41 11.31 0.17
N ASN A 124 12.96 10.10 -0.09
CA ASN A 124 11.82 9.48 0.59
C ASN A 124 10.45 10.15 0.31
N SER A 125 10.33 10.95 -0.74
CA SER A 125 9.04 11.49 -1.17
C SER A 125 8.21 10.44 -1.94
N PRO A 126 6.92 10.67 -2.16
CA PRO A 126 6.22 10.00 -3.25
C PRO A 126 6.91 10.25 -4.59
N SER A 127 6.71 9.36 -5.56
CA SER A 127 7.20 9.49 -6.94
C SER A 127 6.50 10.60 -7.71
N ASP A 128 6.97 10.90 -8.94
CA ASP A 128 6.39 11.96 -9.78
C ASP A 128 5.00 11.58 -10.30
N VAL A 129 4.78 10.28 -10.57
CA VAL A 129 3.50 9.79 -11.11
C VAL A 129 2.94 8.65 -10.28
N ALA A 130 1.64 8.58 -10.21
CA ALA A 130 0.94 7.49 -9.54
C ALA A 130 1.21 6.14 -10.24
N LEU A 131 1.54 5.11 -9.46
CA LEU A 131 1.61 3.74 -9.94
C LEU A 131 0.22 3.25 -10.38
N VAL A 132 -0.82 3.62 -9.64
CA VAL A 132 -2.20 3.25 -9.91
C VAL A 132 -3.15 4.28 -9.33
N SER A 133 -4.23 4.57 -10.06
CA SER A 133 -5.32 5.43 -9.63
C SER A 133 -6.67 4.70 -9.78
N ARG A 134 -7.60 4.96 -8.86
CA ARG A 134 -8.99 4.50 -8.90
C ARG A 134 -9.89 5.64 -8.45
N ASP A 135 -11.04 5.77 -9.09
CA ASP A 135 -12.06 6.73 -8.71
C ASP A 135 -13.47 6.11 -8.71
N ALA A 136 -14.46 6.90 -8.31
CA ALA A 136 -15.83 6.44 -8.22
C ALA A 136 -16.46 6.04 -9.59
N SER A 137 -15.87 6.46 -10.70
CA SER A 137 -16.29 6.05 -12.05
C SER A 137 -15.53 4.81 -12.54
N SER A 138 -14.36 4.54 -11.97
CA SER A 138 -13.42 3.52 -12.42
C SER A 138 -12.72 2.79 -11.29
N GLY A 139 -13.41 1.87 -10.65
CA GLY A 139 -12.75 0.89 -9.79
C GLY A 139 -12.92 1.06 -8.30
N LEU A 140 -13.72 2.02 -7.81
CA LEU A 140 -14.07 2.10 -6.40
C LEU A 140 -15.52 2.53 -6.15
N SER A 141 -16.02 2.24 -4.95
CA SER A 141 -17.20 2.86 -4.36
C SER A 141 -16.86 3.38 -2.97
N PHE A 142 -17.60 4.38 -2.48
CA PHE A 142 -17.31 4.96 -1.18
C PHE A 142 -18.57 5.26 -0.37
N VAL A 143 -18.40 5.28 0.95
CA VAL A 143 -19.46 5.65 1.92
C VAL A 143 -18.87 6.62 2.94
N PRO A 144 -19.33 7.87 3.00
CA PRO A 144 -18.94 8.83 4.01
C PRO A 144 -19.80 8.68 5.28
N ILE A 145 -19.14 8.67 6.44
CA ILE A 145 -19.80 8.59 7.75
C ILE A 145 -19.29 9.73 8.61
N VAL A 146 -20.21 10.61 9.04
CA VAL A 146 -19.88 11.67 10.01
C VAL A 146 -19.76 11.03 11.39
N VAL A 147 -18.58 11.09 11.98
CA VAL A 147 -18.30 10.56 13.33
C VAL A 147 -18.41 11.65 14.39
N GLN A 148 -18.15 12.91 14.00
CA GLN A 148 -18.29 14.06 14.87
C GLN A 148 -18.81 15.27 14.09
N SER A 149 -19.85 15.94 14.61
CA SER A 149 -20.47 17.07 13.93
C SER A 149 -19.60 18.34 13.90
N SER A 150 -18.64 18.43 14.82
CA SER A 150 -17.66 19.52 14.90
C SER A 150 -16.35 19.00 15.47
N PHE A 151 -15.30 19.12 14.70
CA PHE A 151 -13.93 18.78 15.08
C PHE A 151 -13.01 19.89 14.60
N THR A 152 -12.01 20.23 15.41
CA THR A 152 -11.04 21.28 15.07
C THR A 152 -9.64 20.69 15.06
N ALA A 153 -8.95 20.81 13.93
CA ALA A 153 -7.50 20.63 13.88
C ALA A 153 -6.80 21.93 14.27
N ASN A 154 -5.76 21.84 15.07
CA ASN A 154 -5.04 23.00 15.61
C ASN A 154 -4.32 23.82 14.54
N ASN A 155 -3.96 23.18 13.42
CA ASN A 155 -3.36 23.82 12.27
C ASN A 155 -3.83 23.17 10.97
N SER A 156 -3.61 23.84 9.84
CA SER A 156 -3.99 23.32 8.53
C SER A 156 -2.98 23.76 7.46
N VAL A 157 -2.96 23.00 6.36
CA VAL A 157 -2.36 23.39 5.09
C VAL A 157 -3.48 23.47 4.07
N GLN A 158 -3.88 24.69 3.74
CA GLN A 158 -4.93 24.99 2.77
C GLN A 158 -4.33 25.17 1.37
N PRO A 159 -5.14 25.19 0.30
CA PRO A 159 -4.63 25.30 -1.07
C PRO A 159 -3.62 26.44 -1.29
N GLY A 160 -3.83 27.60 -0.66
CA GLY A 160 -2.89 28.73 -0.74
C GLY A 160 -1.66 28.63 0.18
N GLY A 161 -1.58 27.61 1.00
CA GLY A 161 -0.46 27.36 1.92
C GLY A 161 0.60 26.42 1.40
N ILE A 162 0.34 25.78 0.25
CA ILE A 162 1.28 24.89 -0.42
C ILE A 162 2.14 25.74 -1.36
N HIS A 163 3.45 25.57 -1.32
CA HIS A 163 4.40 26.33 -2.12
C HIS A 163 5.55 25.44 -2.59
N PRO A 164 6.20 25.77 -3.73
CA PRO A 164 7.20 24.89 -4.35
C PRO A 164 8.60 24.96 -3.70
N LEU A 165 8.80 25.81 -2.70
CA LEU A 165 10.12 26.05 -2.12
C LEU A 165 10.33 25.20 -0.86
N PRO A 166 11.28 24.27 -0.86
CA PRO A 166 11.60 23.48 0.33
C PRO A 166 12.18 24.35 1.44
N ASN A 167 11.91 23.98 2.69
CA ASN A 167 12.39 24.66 3.90
C ASN A 167 11.96 26.16 3.99
N VAL A 168 10.89 26.55 3.30
CA VAL A 168 10.25 27.85 3.47
C VAL A 168 9.03 27.68 4.37
N PHE A 169 9.18 28.02 5.63
CA PHE A 169 8.13 27.80 6.62
C PHE A 169 7.09 28.92 6.57
N THR A 170 5.85 28.57 6.29
CA THR A 170 4.73 29.51 6.42
C THR A 170 4.05 29.40 7.78
N GLY A 171 4.34 28.32 8.52
CA GLY A 171 3.67 28.00 9.78
C GLY A 171 2.30 27.35 9.61
N GLY A 172 1.84 27.17 8.38
CA GLY A 172 0.48 26.72 8.06
C GLY A 172 -0.55 27.84 8.04
N ASN A 173 -1.82 27.48 7.88
CA ASN A 173 -2.94 28.40 7.73
C ASN A 173 -3.79 28.57 9.02
N GLY A 174 -3.31 28.02 10.14
CA GLY A 174 -4.01 28.07 11.41
C GLY A 174 -5.13 27.02 11.53
N PRO A 175 -5.94 27.09 12.61
CA PRO A 175 -6.96 26.10 12.90
C PRO A 175 -8.02 26.01 11.82
N VAL A 176 -8.52 24.80 11.58
CA VAL A 176 -9.67 24.54 10.71
C VAL A 176 -10.69 23.67 11.43
N THR A 177 -11.96 24.05 11.32
CA THR A 177 -13.08 23.32 11.92
C THR A 177 -14.03 22.79 10.85
N GLY A 178 -14.47 21.57 11.02
CA GLY A 178 -15.43 20.93 10.12
C GLY A 178 -16.11 19.73 10.78
N ARG A 179 -16.89 19.01 9.97
CA ARG A 179 -17.40 17.68 10.38
C ARG A 179 -16.31 16.66 10.19
N GLU A 180 -15.96 15.97 11.27
CA GLU A 180 -15.08 14.82 11.16
C GLU A 180 -15.82 13.70 10.45
N THR A 181 -15.27 13.26 9.35
CA THR A 181 -15.89 12.30 8.45
C THR A 181 -14.90 11.21 8.08
N VAL A 182 -15.29 9.97 8.32
CA VAL A 182 -14.59 8.78 7.78
C VAL A 182 -15.15 8.49 6.41
N ILE A 183 -14.28 8.39 5.43
CA ILE A 183 -14.63 7.95 4.07
C ILE A 183 -14.13 6.52 3.92
N SER A 184 -15.07 5.57 3.91
CA SER A 184 -14.79 4.17 3.64
C SER A 184 -14.83 3.91 2.15
N VAL A 185 -13.78 3.32 1.60
CA VAL A 185 -13.62 2.99 0.19
C VAL A 185 -13.59 1.49 0.01
N ASN A 186 -14.39 0.98 -0.89
CA ASN A 186 -14.32 -0.39 -1.38
C ASN A 186 -13.78 -0.37 -2.81
N LEU A 187 -12.63 -1.02 -3.03
CA LEU A 187 -12.02 -1.13 -4.35
C LEU A 187 -12.70 -2.26 -5.13
N THR A 188 -13.60 -1.90 -6.02
CA THR A 188 -14.27 -2.88 -6.91
C THR A 188 -13.30 -3.48 -7.93
N MET A 189 -12.20 -2.77 -8.18
CA MET A 189 -11.01 -3.26 -8.88
C MET A 189 -9.83 -3.21 -7.89
N PRO A 190 -9.56 -4.30 -7.16
CA PRO A 190 -8.47 -4.36 -6.18
C PRO A 190 -7.12 -3.99 -6.79
N ILE A 191 -6.22 -3.49 -5.93
CA ILE A 191 -4.87 -3.08 -6.32
C ILE A 191 -3.88 -4.13 -5.86
N ASP A 192 -3.20 -4.79 -6.81
CA ASP A 192 -2.17 -5.79 -6.53
C ASP A 192 -0.80 -5.12 -6.42
N LEU A 193 -0.19 -5.21 -5.23
CA LEU A 193 1.09 -4.58 -4.91
C LEU A 193 2.08 -5.64 -4.40
N ALA A 194 3.29 -5.60 -4.92
CA ALA A 194 4.40 -6.39 -4.38
C ALA A 194 4.77 -5.95 -2.96
N ALA A 195 5.60 -6.74 -2.26
CA ALA A 195 6.23 -6.27 -1.02
C ALA A 195 7.01 -4.98 -1.28
N GLY A 196 6.87 -3.99 -0.42
CA GLY A 196 7.51 -2.68 -0.59
C GLY A 196 6.90 -1.60 0.27
N GLN A 197 7.42 -0.39 0.15
CA GLN A 197 6.90 0.82 0.76
C GLN A 197 6.27 1.71 -0.31
N TYR A 198 5.12 2.25 0.00
CA TYR A 198 4.26 3.00 -0.91
C TYR A 198 3.63 4.18 -0.18
N PHE A 199 3.10 5.13 -0.93
CA PHE A 199 2.25 6.19 -0.42
C PHE A 199 0.80 5.96 -0.84
N PHE A 200 -0.11 6.18 0.09
CA PHE A 200 -1.55 6.26 -0.10
C PHE A 200 -1.93 7.73 -0.23
N VAL A 201 -2.58 8.08 -1.34
CA VAL A 201 -2.98 9.46 -1.67
C VAL A 201 -4.48 9.47 -1.95
N PRO A 202 -5.31 9.75 -0.94
CA PRO A 202 -6.74 9.93 -1.14
C PRO A 202 -7.05 11.39 -1.51
N GLN A 203 -7.99 11.59 -2.41
CA GLN A 203 -8.47 12.90 -2.81
C GLN A 203 -10.01 12.93 -2.77
N VAL A 204 -10.58 14.04 -2.32
CA VAL A 204 -12.03 14.20 -2.21
C VAL A 204 -12.49 15.46 -2.93
N LYS A 205 -13.34 15.29 -3.93
CA LYS A 205 -13.98 16.40 -4.63
C LYS A 205 -15.27 16.80 -3.93
N LEU A 206 -15.29 17.98 -3.36
CA LEU A 206 -16.51 18.60 -2.84
C LEU A 206 -17.10 19.60 -3.87
N SER A 207 -18.43 19.72 -3.91
CA SER A 207 -19.10 20.80 -4.67
C SER A 207 -18.92 22.16 -4.02
N ASN A 208 -18.66 22.20 -2.72
CA ASN A 208 -18.41 23.42 -1.97
C ASN A 208 -17.29 23.20 -0.94
N GLY A 209 -16.29 24.10 -0.93
CA GLY A 209 -15.12 23.99 -0.05
C GLY A 209 -14.09 22.94 -0.51
N ASP A 210 -13.19 22.58 0.39
CA ASP A 210 -12.14 21.61 0.20
C ASP A 210 -12.17 20.60 1.35
N PHE A 211 -11.85 19.37 1.07
CA PHE A 211 -11.70 18.33 2.08
C PHE A 211 -10.30 18.42 2.68
N PHE A 212 -10.19 18.21 3.98
CA PHE A 212 -8.93 18.24 4.72
C PHE A 212 -8.68 16.89 5.38
N TRP A 213 -7.65 16.19 4.96
CA TRP A 213 -7.23 14.94 5.58
C TRP A 213 -6.58 15.23 6.93
N LEU A 214 -7.00 14.53 7.98
CA LEU A 214 -6.52 14.73 9.35
C LEU A 214 -5.23 13.95 9.61
N SER A 215 -4.36 14.53 10.44
CA SER A 215 -3.16 13.86 10.95
C SER A 215 -3.49 12.78 11.96
N ALA A 216 -2.57 11.82 12.07
CA ALA A 216 -2.51 10.79 13.09
C ALA A 216 -1.17 10.85 13.84
N PRO A 217 -1.06 10.24 15.04
CA PRO A 217 0.16 10.28 15.81
C PRO A 217 1.37 9.66 15.12
N ARG A 218 2.53 10.27 15.34
CA ARG A 218 3.82 9.70 14.98
C ARG A 218 4.75 9.73 16.22
N PRO A 219 5.34 8.58 16.61
CA PRO A 219 5.18 7.25 16.01
C PRO A 219 3.74 6.73 16.11
N ILE A 220 3.40 5.78 15.25
CA ILE A 220 2.09 5.12 15.28
C ILE A 220 1.89 4.47 16.65
N VAL A 221 0.74 4.76 17.26
CA VAL A 221 0.34 4.20 18.56
C VAL A 221 -0.90 3.30 18.40
N PRO A 222 -1.12 2.33 19.29
CA PRO A 222 -2.34 1.53 19.25
C PRO A 222 -3.62 2.39 19.20
N PRO A 223 -4.61 2.04 18.33
CA PRO A 223 -4.79 0.77 17.62
C PRO A 223 -4.03 0.67 16.26
N GLY A 224 -3.10 1.57 15.98
CA GLY A 224 -2.36 1.58 14.74
C GLY A 224 -1.40 0.40 14.58
N THR A 225 -0.96 0.18 13.35
CA THR A 225 -0.03 -0.87 12.95
C THR A 225 1.39 -0.28 12.91
N PRO A 226 2.30 -0.66 13.80
CA PRO A 226 3.65 -0.14 13.76
C PRO A 226 4.38 -0.59 12.47
N PHE A 227 5.31 0.24 12.01
CA PHE A 227 6.15 -0.12 10.87
C PHE A 227 6.97 -1.37 11.16
N PRO A 228 7.11 -2.28 10.18
CA PRO A 228 7.94 -3.47 10.33
C PRO A 228 9.42 -3.10 10.53
N PRO A 229 10.21 -3.93 11.25
CA PRO A 229 11.64 -3.70 11.39
C PRO A 229 12.34 -3.55 10.03
N GLY A 230 13.20 -2.55 9.92
CA GLY A 230 13.95 -2.23 8.69
C GLY A 230 13.28 -1.21 7.76
N PHE A 231 12.05 -0.81 8.06
CA PHE A 231 11.36 0.27 7.35
C PHE A 231 11.31 1.53 8.23
N THR A 232 11.45 2.67 7.58
CA THR A 232 11.33 3.99 8.22
C THR A 232 10.00 4.61 7.83
N ASP A 233 9.30 5.14 8.78
CA ASP A 233 8.11 5.95 8.60
C ASP A 233 8.51 7.27 7.88
N LEU A 234 7.95 7.53 6.69
CA LEU A 234 8.39 8.59 5.77
C LEU A 234 7.66 9.92 5.95
N GLN A 235 6.70 10.00 6.86
CA GLN A 235 5.84 11.15 7.13
C GLN A 235 4.88 11.55 6.00
N SER A 236 3.94 12.46 6.33
CA SER A 236 3.00 13.00 5.35
C SER A 236 3.62 14.06 4.44
N TRP A 237 3.28 14.00 3.15
CA TRP A 237 3.71 14.89 2.09
C TRP A 237 2.52 15.51 1.37
N THR A 238 2.72 16.66 0.76
CA THR A 238 1.71 17.30 -0.09
C THR A 238 2.33 17.98 -1.30
N ARG A 239 1.57 18.08 -2.40
CA ARG A 239 1.90 18.88 -3.57
C ARG A 239 0.64 19.50 -4.17
N ASP A 240 0.80 20.51 -5.01
CA ASP A 240 -0.27 21.06 -5.83
C ASP A 240 0.20 21.33 -7.27
N GLU A 241 -0.75 21.38 -8.19
CA GLU A 241 -0.51 21.68 -9.61
C GLU A 241 -0.65 23.18 -9.95
N SER A 242 -0.59 24.08 -8.97
CA SER A 242 -0.83 25.51 -9.20
C SER A 242 0.26 26.24 -10.00
N ASN A 243 1.42 25.62 -10.19
CA ASN A 243 2.61 26.26 -10.73
C ASN A 243 2.78 26.16 -12.26
N GLY A 244 1.71 26.26 -13.02
CA GLY A 244 1.79 26.53 -14.44
C GLY A 244 2.40 25.43 -15.31
N GLY A 245 2.14 24.17 -14.99
CA GLY A 245 2.56 23.01 -15.79
C GLY A 245 3.96 22.48 -15.44
N ILE A 246 4.56 23.00 -14.39
CA ILE A 246 5.67 22.38 -13.68
C ILE A 246 5.02 21.73 -12.47
N ASP A 247 4.88 20.41 -12.47
CA ASP A 247 4.43 19.70 -11.28
C ASP A 247 5.36 20.09 -10.13
N PRO A 248 4.85 20.74 -9.07
CA PRO A 248 5.66 21.01 -7.92
C PRO A 248 6.08 19.66 -7.33
N ASP A 249 7.29 19.62 -6.84
CA ASP A 249 7.70 18.45 -6.08
C ASP A 249 6.96 18.39 -4.75
N TRP A 250 6.92 17.19 -4.21
CA TRP A 250 6.33 16.93 -2.92
C TRP A 250 7.05 17.72 -1.80
N LEU A 251 6.28 18.31 -0.91
CA LEU A 251 6.73 19.00 0.28
C LEU A 251 6.33 18.22 1.52
N ARG A 252 7.22 18.11 2.47
CA ARG A 252 6.94 17.53 3.79
C ARG A 252 6.11 18.53 4.60
N ILE A 253 4.89 18.15 4.93
CA ILE A 253 3.95 19.09 5.56
C ILE A 253 4.49 19.63 6.87
N GLY A 254 4.97 18.75 7.74
CA GLY A 254 5.48 19.15 9.05
C GLY A 254 6.88 19.76 9.02
N THR A 255 7.69 19.46 8.01
CA THR A 255 9.09 19.90 7.93
C THR A 255 9.27 21.09 7.01
N ASP A 256 8.65 21.09 5.82
CA ASP A 256 8.88 22.14 4.81
C ASP A 256 7.85 23.27 4.86
N ILE A 257 6.66 23.02 5.40
CA ILE A 257 5.57 24.02 5.42
C ILE A 257 5.34 24.56 6.83
N THR A 258 5.04 23.70 7.80
CA THR A 258 4.54 24.16 9.11
C THR A 258 5.60 24.22 10.21
N HIS A 259 6.73 23.55 10.04
CA HIS A 259 7.80 23.44 11.04
C HIS A 259 7.34 22.85 12.40
N GLN A 260 6.34 22.00 12.39
CA GLN A 260 5.78 21.37 13.59
C GLN A 260 6.31 19.96 13.84
N GLY A 261 7.28 19.51 13.03
CA GLY A 261 7.78 18.13 13.03
C GLY A 261 6.91 17.17 12.22
N PRO A 262 7.42 15.98 11.96
CA PRO A 262 6.74 15.00 11.14
C PRO A 262 5.52 14.40 11.85
N PHE A 263 4.46 14.09 11.08
CA PHE A 263 3.27 13.36 11.51
C PHE A 263 2.80 12.42 10.41
N ASN A 264 1.90 11.52 10.75
CA ASN A 264 1.19 10.65 9.81
C ASN A 264 -0.21 11.19 9.54
N ALA A 265 -0.82 10.78 8.43
CA ALA A 265 -2.24 11.03 8.18
C ALA A 265 -3.10 9.86 8.68
N ALA A 266 -4.35 10.10 9.01
CA ALA A 266 -5.26 9.09 9.58
C ALA A 266 -5.90 8.25 8.49
N PHE A 267 -5.47 6.98 8.33
CA PHE A 267 -6.05 6.03 7.37
C PHE A 267 -5.90 4.58 7.78
N VAL A 268 -6.67 3.73 7.12
CA VAL A 268 -6.63 2.27 7.22
C VAL A 268 -6.63 1.71 5.79
N LEU A 269 -5.80 0.72 5.53
CA LEU A 269 -5.84 -0.10 4.32
C LEU A 269 -6.22 -1.53 4.69
N ASN A 270 -7.08 -2.13 3.89
CA ASN A 270 -7.51 -3.51 4.03
C ASN A 270 -7.18 -4.29 2.77
N GLY A 271 -6.84 -5.55 2.93
CA GLY A 271 -6.49 -6.39 1.79
C GLY A 271 -6.33 -7.85 2.14
N VAL A 272 -5.79 -8.57 1.21
CA VAL A 272 -5.49 -10.00 1.34
C VAL A 272 -4.07 -10.24 0.86
N SER A 273 -3.25 -10.82 1.72
CA SER A 273 -1.89 -11.21 1.35
C SER A 273 -1.94 -12.37 0.34
N VAL A 274 -1.20 -12.22 -0.76
CA VAL A 274 -1.06 -13.27 -1.76
C VAL A 274 0.06 -14.22 -1.31
N PRO A 275 -0.24 -15.49 -0.99
CA PRO A 275 0.80 -16.41 -0.61
C PRO A 275 1.82 -16.57 -1.74
N GLY A 276 3.09 -16.38 -1.42
CA GLY A 276 4.15 -16.67 -2.37
C GLY A 276 4.13 -18.15 -2.81
N PRO A 277 4.68 -18.48 -3.98
CA PRO A 277 4.85 -19.87 -4.41
C PRO A 277 5.56 -20.64 -3.29
N ILE A 278 4.96 -21.71 -2.79
CA ILE A 278 5.62 -22.56 -1.80
C ILE A 278 6.84 -23.19 -2.49
N ALA A 279 8.01 -22.59 -2.27
CA ALA A 279 9.28 -23.13 -2.73
C ALA A 279 9.48 -24.49 -2.01
N GLY A 280 9.17 -25.58 -2.67
CA GLY A 280 9.23 -26.93 -2.09
C GLY A 280 8.06 -27.82 -2.48
N ALA A 281 6.93 -27.28 -2.91
CA ALA A 281 5.83 -28.11 -3.40
C ALA A 281 6.22 -28.97 -4.60
N GLY A 282 7.21 -28.56 -5.40
CA GLY A 282 7.81 -29.35 -6.49
C GLY A 282 8.91 -30.32 -6.05
N PHE A 283 9.57 -30.09 -4.91
CA PHE A 283 10.70 -30.93 -4.44
C PHE A 283 10.28 -32.35 -4.11
N PRO A 284 9.20 -32.63 -3.36
CA PRO A 284 8.73 -33.98 -3.12
C PRO A 284 8.35 -34.71 -4.41
N GLY A 285 7.72 -34.02 -5.35
CA GLY A 285 7.38 -34.57 -6.67
C GLY A 285 8.62 -34.92 -7.50
N LEU A 286 9.64 -34.08 -7.47
CA LEU A 286 10.91 -34.31 -8.16
C LEU A 286 11.67 -35.49 -7.56
N ILE A 287 11.70 -35.60 -6.23
CA ILE A 287 12.32 -36.72 -5.53
C ILE A 287 11.57 -38.05 -5.83
N ALA A 288 10.23 -38.01 -5.84
CA ALA A 288 9.42 -39.19 -6.19
C ALA A 288 9.62 -39.59 -7.65
N ALA A 289 9.71 -38.67 -8.59
CA ALA A 289 9.98 -38.94 -9.99
C ALA A 289 11.39 -39.53 -10.20
N LEU A 290 12.41 -38.96 -9.57
CA LEU A 290 13.79 -39.47 -9.62
C LEU A 290 13.90 -40.85 -8.98
N GLY A 291 13.25 -41.06 -7.83
CA GLY A 291 13.19 -42.36 -7.17
C GLY A 291 12.50 -43.42 -8.04
N GLY A 292 11.40 -43.07 -8.70
CA GLY A 292 10.69 -43.91 -9.64
C GLY A 292 11.53 -44.28 -10.86
N LEU A 293 12.23 -43.35 -11.44
CA LEU A 293 13.15 -43.61 -12.57
C LEU A 293 14.33 -44.51 -12.20
N LEU A 294 14.92 -44.32 -11.02
CA LEU A 294 15.96 -45.19 -10.50
C LEU A 294 15.48 -46.61 -10.24
N ALA A 295 14.28 -46.79 -9.69
CA ALA A 295 13.66 -48.10 -9.47
C ALA A 295 13.39 -48.81 -10.80
N LEU A 296 12.90 -48.12 -11.80
CA LEU A 296 12.70 -48.65 -13.16
C LEU A 296 14.01 -49.04 -13.84
N ALA A 297 15.06 -48.21 -13.71
CA ALA A 297 16.38 -48.56 -14.25
C ALA A 297 16.99 -49.77 -13.60
N ARG A 298 16.84 -49.95 -12.29
CA ARG A 298 17.29 -51.18 -11.55
C ARG A 298 16.53 -52.42 -11.99
N ARG A 299 15.21 -52.34 -12.20
CA ARG A 299 14.40 -53.47 -12.71
C ARG A 299 14.80 -53.89 -14.13
N ARG A 300 15.13 -52.96 -15.01
CA ARG A 300 15.61 -53.25 -16.36
C ARG A 300 16.97 -53.96 -16.36
N LYS A 301 17.91 -53.51 -15.52
CA LYS A 301 19.22 -54.19 -15.36
C LYS A 301 19.09 -55.60 -14.77
N ALA A 302 18.22 -55.83 -13.80
CA ALA A 302 17.98 -57.15 -13.22
C ALA A 302 17.40 -58.11 -14.25
N ARG A 303 16.52 -57.68 -15.15
CA ARG A 303 15.94 -58.52 -16.22
C ARG A 303 16.96 -58.86 -17.33
N ALA A 304 17.91 -57.93 -17.62
CA ALA A 304 18.96 -58.15 -18.62
C ALA A 304 20.07 -59.11 -18.10
N ALA A 305 20.19 -59.28 -16.80
CA ALA A 305 21.18 -60.22 -16.19
C ALA A 305 20.65 -61.65 -16.01
N THR A 306 19.37 -61.89 -16.30
CA THR A 306 18.71 -63.22 -16.20
C THR A 306 18.27 -63.76 -17.56
N ALA A 307 18.59 -63.11 -18.65
CA ALA A 307 18.46 -63.55 -20.04
C ALA A 307 19.84 -63.86 -20.64
#